data_2327dca76d035d2933322c23dad24d29
#
_entry.id   2327dca76d035d2933322c23dad24d29
#
_cell.length_a   1.000
_cell.length_b   1.000
_cell.length_c   1.000
_cell.angle_alpha   90.00
_cell.angle_beta   90.00
_cell.angle_gamma   90.00
#
_symmetry.space_group_name_H-M   'P 1'
#
loop_
_entity.id
_entity.type
_entity.pdbx_description
1 polymer ?
#
loop_
_entity_poly.entity_id
_entity_poly.type
_entity_poly.pdbx_seq_one_letter_code
_entity_poly.pdbx_strand_id
1 'polypeptide(L)'
;MRCPQCGFEAAPNSAFCSRCGTRVMIARPETKHEYALTRILPSWWHYTRDLILVVLIFSGGLYGIAAPRGNRLIGLALIALAFIVFALIYLVRSYTYWSLTSDRLIERRGFLSSRRREMELADVRSIEVNRSFKQRMLGLGDVGVASAASADFMIRMLDIPDPERVAEILRQARLKRLA
;
A
#
# COMPACT_ATOMS: atom_id res chain seq x y z
N MET A 1 16.77 12.56 -36.10
CA MET A 1 15.45 12.24 -36.73
C MET A 1 15.23 13.14 -37.92
N ARG A 2 14.78 12.61 -39.06
CA ARG A 2 14.47 13.45 -40.24
C ARG A 2 13.05 13.99 -40.17
N CYS A 3 12.89 15.29 -40.39
CA CYS A 3 11.59 15.94 -40.43
C CYS A 3 10.73 15.37 -41.59
N PRO A 4 9.50 14.92 -41.39
CA PRO A 4 8.68 14.35 -42.45
C PRO A 4 8.27 15.40 -43.52
N GLN A 5 8.31 16.67 -43.21
CA GLN A 5 7.86 17.73 -44.09
C GLN A 5 8.98 18.39 -44.91
N CYS A 6 10.20 18.59 -44.34
CA CYS A 6 11.28 19.27 -45.02
C CYS A 6 12.59 18.46 -45.15
N GLY A 7 12.60 17.21 -44.66
CA GLY A 7 13.77 16.32 -44.72
C GLY A 7 14.97 16.73 -43.84
N PHE A 8 14.88 17.87 -43.12
CA PHE A 8 15.97 18.37 -42.30
C PHE A 8 16.21 17.48 -41.08
N GLU A 9 17.46 17.28 -40.72
CA GLU A 9 17.81 16.49 -39.52
C GLU A 9 17.55 17.31 -38.25
N ALA A 10 16.45 17.01 -37.57
CA ALA A 10 16.10 17.63 -36.30
C ALA A 10 16.97 17.09 -35.15
N ALA A 11 17.35 17.97 -34.23
CA ALA A 11 18.10 17.57 -33.05
C ALA A 11 17.37 16.48 -32.23
N PRO A 12 18.10 15.54 -31.63
CA PRO A 12 17.50 14.55 -30.75
C PRO A 12 16.77 15.28 -29.59
N ASN A 13 15.52 14.90 -29.31
CA ASN A 13 14.65 15.49 -28.30
C ASN A 13 14.02 16.88 -28.61
N SER A 14 14.07 17.39 -29.83
CA SER A 14 13.32 18.59 -30.19
C SER A 14 11.86 18.24 -30.56
N ALA A 15 10.90 18.93 -29.93
CA ALA A 15 9.48 18.77 -30.24
C ALA A 15 9.07 19.37 -31.58
N PHE A 16 9.89 20.28 -32.13
CA PHE A 16 9.64 21.02 -33.39
C PHE A 16 10.87 21.03 -34.27
N CYS A 17 10.68 20.98 -35.56
CA CYS A 17 11.75 21.12 -36.52
C CYS A 17 12.26 22.59 -36.52
N SER A 18 13.56 22.78 -36.30
CA SER A 18 14.20 24.12 -36.29
C SER A 18 14.14 24.82 -37.64
N ARG A 19 13.87 24.10 -38.75
CA ARG A 19 13.85 24.68 -40.09
C ARG A 19 12.44 25.05 -40.58
N CYS A 20 11.42 24.23 -40.30
CA CYS A 20 10.07 24.47 -40.82
C CYS A 20 8.98 24.56 -39.71
N GLY A 21 9.36 24.49 -38.45
CA GLY A 21 8.41 24.57 -37.31
C GLY A 21 7.46 23.40 -37.15
N THR A 22 7.52 22.39 -38.04
CA THR A 22 6.64 21.23 -37.97
C THR A 22 6.91 20.42 -36.69
N ARG A 23 5.88 20.00 -36.04
CA ARG A 23 5.96 19.12 -34.85
C ARG A 23 6.58 17.79 -35.25
N VAL A 24 7.75 17.50 -34.75
CA VAL A 24 8.40 16.20 -34.89
C VAL A 24 7.91 15.33 -33.76
N MET A 25 7.33 14.17 -34.08
CA MET A 25 6.93 13.22 -33.03
C MET A 25 8.21 12.75 -32.32
N ILE A 26 8.42 13.26 -31.14
CA ILE A 26 9.39 12.67 -30.21
C ILE A 26 8.84 11.26 -29.95
N ALA A 27 9.60 10.23 -30.31
CA ALA A 27 9.30 8.88 -29.84
C ALA A 27 9.18 8.99 -28.32
N ARG A 28 7.95 8.91 -27.81
CA ARG A 28 7.72 8.89 -26.36
C ARG A 28 8.59 7.74 -25.85
N PRO A 29 9.52 7.99 -24.89
CA PRO A 29 10.33 6.90 -24.36
C PRO A 29 9.37 5.77 -24.02
N GLU A 30 9.61 4.59 -24.52
CA GLU A 30 8.79 3.40 -24.25
C GLU A 30 8.62 3.37 -22.74
N THR A 31 7.39 3.58 -22.29
CA THR A 31 7.07 3.44 -20.86
C THR A 31 7.38 1.99 -20.56
N LYS A 32 8.56 1.74 -19.94
CA LYS A 32 8.90 0.42 -19.40
C LYS A 32 7.62 -0.07 -18.70
N HIS A 33 7.03 -1.14 -19.20
CA HIS A 33 5.79 -1.64 -18.63
C HIS A 33 6.00 -1.90 -17.15
N GLU A 34 5.43 -1.01 -16.33
CA GLU A 34 5.45 -1.16 -14.89
C GLU A 34 4.59 -2.38 -14.53
N TYR A 35 5.19 -3.41 -13.97
CA TYR A 35 4.49 -4.61 -13.55
C TYR A 35 4.50 -4.72 -12.02
N ALA A 36 3.38 -5.19 -11.47
CA ALA A 36 3.26 -5.42 -10.05
C ALA A 36 4.07 -6.65 -9.64
N LEU A 37 5.00 -6.47 -8.71
CA LEU A 37 5.82 -7.55 -8.15
C LEU A 37 5.08 -8.26 -7.03
N THR A 38 4.51 -7.51 -6.09
CA THR A 38 3.79 -8.06 -4.96
C THR A 38 2.82 -7.06 -4.35
N ARG A 39 1.77 -7.59 -3.73
CA ARG A 39 0.82 -6.82 -2.93
C ARG A 39 0.90 -7.30 -1.49
N ILE A 40 1.13 -6.39 -0.57
CA ILE A 40 1.31 -6.65 0.85
C ILE A 40 0.09 -6.10 1.59
N LEU A 41 -0.53 -6.93 2.42
CA LEU A 41 -1.68 -6.56 3.24
C LEU A 41 -1.28 -6.59 4.72
N PRO A 42 -1.86 -5.74 5.57
CA PRO A 42 -1.66 -5.83 7.01
C PRO A 42 -2.22 -7.16 7.53
N SER A 43 -1.56 -7.72 8.55
CA SER A 43 -2.03 -8.93 9.21
C SER A 43 -3.34 -8.67 9.97
N TRP A 44 -4.15 -9.72 10.18
CA TRP A 44 -5.31 -9.66 11.06
C TRP A 44 -4.96 -9.30 12.51
N TRP A 45 -3.76 -9.63 12.95
CA TRP A 45 -3.24 -9.29 14.27
C TRP A 45 -3.14 -7.79 14.52
N HIS A 46 -3.01 -6.97 13.47
CA HIS A 46 -3.08 -5.51 13.56
C HIS A 46 -4.41 -5.04 14.16
N TYR A 47 -5.49 -5.75 13.89
CA TYR A 47 -6.86 -5.44 14.33
C TYR A 47 -7.31 -6.24 15.56
N THR A 48 -6.39 -6.87 16.29
CA THR A 48 -6.73 -7.76 17.42
C THR A 48 -7.56 -7.06 18.48
N ARG A 49 -7.25 -5.81 18.82
CA ARG A 49 -8.04 -5.03 19.79
C ARG A 49 -9.47 -4.85 19.33
N ASP A 50 -9.66 -4.48 18.08
CA ASP A 50 -10.97 -4.22 17.51
C ASP A 50 -11.77 -5.52 17.36
N LEU A 51 -11.11 -6.63 17.04
CA LEU A 51 -11.72 -7.96 17.00
C LEU A 51 -12.16 -8.44 18.40
N ILE A 52 -11.36 -8.20 19.45
CA ILE A 52 -11.76 -8.48 20.82
C ILE A 52 -13.02 -7.70 21.19
N LEU A 53 -13.09 -6.43 20.83
CA LEU A 53 -14.26 -5.58 21.06
C LEU A 53 -15.51 -6.14 20.33
N VAL A 54 -15.37 -6.58 19.09
CA VAL A 54 -16.46 -7.24 18.34
C VAL A 54 -16.95 -8.49 19.07
N VAL A 55 -16.03 -9.34 19.57
CA VAL A 55 -16.38 -10.55 20.32
C VAL A 55 -17.11 -10.20 21.62
N LEU A 56 -16.69 -9.16 22.34
CA LEU A 56 -17.34 -8.71 23.57
C LEU A 56 -18.76 -8.18 23.30
N ILE A 57 -18.95 -7.38 22.24
CA ILE A 57 -20.28 -6.88 21.86
C ILE A 57 -21.18 -8.05 21.43
N PHE A 58 -20.65 -8.98 20.65
CA PHE A 58 -21.39 -10.15 20.18
C PHE A 58 -21.83 -11.06 21.34
N SER A 59 -20.91 -11.35 22.27
CA SER A 59 -21.23 -12.19 23.46
C SER A 59 -22.24 -11.51 24.39
N GLY A 60 -22.14 -10.18 24.57
CA GLY A 60 -23.13 -9.37 25.28
C GLY A 60 -24.51 -9.45 24.63
N GLY A 61 -24.57 -9.43 23.29
CA GLY A 61 -25.80 -9.62 22.53
C GLY A 61 -26.43 -10.98 22.74
N LEU A 62 -25.63 -12.04 22.68
CA LEU A 62 -26.10 -13.42 22.97
C LEU A 62 -26.63 -13.56 24.39
N TYR A 63 -25.92 -13.00 25.38
CA TYR A 63 -26.38 -12.98 26.76
C TYR A 63 -27.71 -12.24 26.90
N GLY A 64 -27.89 -11.09 26.24
CA GLY A 64 -29.13 -10.32 26.25
C GLY A 64 -30.34 -11.10 25.70
N ILE A 65 -30.13 -12.04 24.75
CA ILE A 65 -31.15 -12.90 24.19
C ILE A 65 -31.43 -14.09 25.10
N ALA A 66 -30.40 -14.71 25.67
CA ALA A 66 -30.50 -15.96 26.44
C ALA A 66 -30.94 -15.74 27.90
N ALA A 67 -30.65 -14.60 28.50
CA ALA A 67 -30.94 -14.32 29.90
C ALA A 67 -32.46 -14.22 30.17
N PRO A 68 -32.99 -14.78 31.27
CA PRO A 68 -34.44 -14.79 31.59
C PRO A 68 -35.02 -13.35 31.75
N ARG A 69 -34.20 -12.41 32.16
CA ARG A 69 -34.55 -10.97 32.28
C ARG A 69 -33.92 -10.12 31.18
N GLY A 70 -33.34 -10.76 30.18
CA GLY A 70 -32.69 -10.07 29.05
C GLY A 70 -33.74 -9.44 28.12
N ASN A 71 -33.34 -8.34 27.50
CA ASN A 71 -34.15 -7.70 26.47
C ASN A 71 -33.69 -8.20 25.10
N ARG A 72 -34.52 -9.06 24.46
CA ARG A 72 -34.21 -9.65 23.15
C ARG A 72 -33.94 -8.61 22.07
N LEU A 73 -34.66 -7.47 22.08
CA LEU A 73 -34.40 -6.40 21.09
C LEU A 73 -33.04 -5.78 21.26
N ILE A 74 -32.59 -5.52 22.49
CA ILE A 74 -31.25 -5.01 22.78
C ILE A 74 -30.21 -6.06 22.38
N GLY A 75 -30.44 -7.35 22.68
CA GLY A 75 -29.54 -8.42 22.28
C GLY A 75 -29.35 -8.51 20.76
N LEU A 76 -30.44 -8.46 20.00
CA LEU A 76 -30.38 -8.43 18.54
C LEU A 76 -29.67 -7.18 17.99
N ALA A 77 -29.93 -6.00 18.59
CA ALA A 77 -29.26 -4.77 18.19
C ALA A 77 -27.74 -4.84 18.43
N LEU A 78 -27.27 -5.43 19.53
CA LEU A 78 -25.86 -5.63 19.81
C LEU A 78 -25.21 -6.60 18.81
N ILE A 79 -25.89 -7.68 18.46
CA ILE A 79 -25.38 -8.62 17.44
C ILE A 79 -25.27 -7.92 16.08
N ALA A 80 -26.30 -7.18 15.67
CA ALA A 80 -26.25 -6.40 14.43
C ALA A 80 -25.09 -5.39 14.44
N LEU A 81 -24.88 -4.70 15.56
CA LEU A 81 -23.77 -3.78 15.75
C LEU A 81 -22.42 -4.49 15.61
N ALA A 82 -22.25 -5.67 16.22
CA ALA A 82 -21.02 -6.44 16.09
C ALA A 82 -20.72 -6.81 14.63
N PHE A 83 -21.73 -7.21 13.86
CA PHE A 83 -21.57 -7.49 12.43
C PHE A 83 -21.18 -6.22 11.63
N ILE A 84 -21.79 -5.09 11.92
CA ILE A 84 -21.46 -3.80 11.26
C ILE A 84 -20.00 -3.43 11.54
N VAL A 85 -19.57 -3.50 12.81
CA VAL A 85 -18.19 -3.19 13.19
C VAL A 85 -17.21 -4.15 12.53
N PHE A 86 -17.50 -5.45 12.51
CA PHE A 86 -16.67 -6.43 11.82
C PHE A 86 -16.56 -6.15 10.31
N ALA A 87 -17.67 -5.83 9.66
CA ALA A 87 -17.68 -5.47 8.24
C ALA A 87 -16.84 -4.22 7.96
N LEU A 88 -16.89 -3.21 8.84
CA LEU A 88 -16.06 -2.00 8.72
C LEU A 88 -14.56 -2.33 8.86
N ILE A 89 -14.18 -3.17 9.83
CA ILE A 89 -12.79 -3.64 9.99
C ILE A 89 -12.33 -4.37 8.73
N TYR A 90 -13.16 -5.27 8.20
CA TYR A 90 -12.86 -6.01 6.98
C TYR A 90 -12.65 -5.07 5.77
N LEU A 91 -13.53 -4.08 5.61
CA LEU A 91 -13.41 -3.07 4.56
C LEU A 91 -12.12 -2.26 4.72
N VAL A 92 -11.86 -1.69 5.89
CA VAL A 92 -10.64 -0.90 6.16
C VAL A 92 -9.39 -1.71 5.85
N ARG A 93 -9.33 -2.99 6.28
CA ARG A 93 -8.22 -3.88 5.98
C ARG A 93 -8.06 -4.11 4.47
N SER A 94 -9.16 -4.36 3.76
CA SER A 94 -9.13 -4.66 2.31
C SER A 94 -8.68 -3.45 1.47
N TYR A 95 -8.94 -2.23 1.95
CA TYR A 95 -8.54 -0.99 1.28
C TYR A 95 -7.19 -0.44 1.76
N THR A 96 -6.54 -1.11 2.72
CA THR A 96 -5.20 -0.78 3.16
C THR A 96 -4.22 -1.80 2.60
N TYR A 97 -3.37 -1.38 1.68
CA TYR A 97 -2.36 -2.27 1.10
C TYR A 97 -1.15 -1.48 0.59
N TRP A 98 -0.03 -2.19 0.50
CA TRP A 98 1.18 -1.72 -0.15
C TRP A 98 1.41 -2.55 -1.40
N SER A 99 1.67 -1.87 -2.51
CA SER A 99 1.96 -2.49 -3.79
C SER A 99 3.38 -2.13 -4.21
N LEU A 100 4.20 -3.14 -4.37
CA LEU A 100 5.54 -3.01 -4.93
C LEU A 100 5.45 -3.29 -6.42
N THR A 101 5.89 -2.32 -7.22
CA THR A 101 6.03 -2.45 -8.66
C THR A 101 7.51 -2.49 -9.06
N SER A 102 7.80 -2.65 -10.33
CA SER A 102 9.17 -2.62 -10.85
C SER A 102 9.90 -1.30 -10.63
N ASP A 103 9.17 -0.18 -10.49
CA ASP A 103 9.72 1.16 -10.47
C ASP A 103 9.42 1.93 -9.18
N ARG A 104 8.33 1.61 -8.49
CA ARG A 104 7.88 2.36 -7.33
C ARG A 104 7.21 1.50 -6.25
N LEU A 105 7.23 2.02 -5.03
CA LEU A 105 6.47 1.51 -3.89
C LEU A 105 5.26 2.42 -3.69
N ILE A 106 4.07 1.83 -3.72
CA ILE A 106 2.79 2.52 -3.61
C ILE A 106 2.12 2.09 -2.31
N GLU A 107 1.84 3.04 -1.44
CA GLU A 107 1.00 2.87 -0.25
C GLU A 107 -0.40 3.37 -0.56
N ARG A 108 -1.40 2.57 -0.27
CA ARG A 108 -2.80 2.97 -0.33
C ARG A 108 -3.47 2.68 1.00
N ARG A 109 -4.02 3.73 1.62
CA ARG A 109 -4.74 3.63 2.90
C ARG A 109 -6.07 4.34 2.82
N GLY A 110 -7.10 3.73 3.38
CA GLY A 110 -8.40 4.30 3.67
C GLY A 110 -9.49 3.96 2.67
N PHE A 111 -10.69 3.80 3.22
CA PHE A 111 -11.92 3.49 2.48
C PHE A 111 -12.68 4.76 2.09
N LEU A 112 -13.01 5.62 3.06
CA LEU A 112 -13.73 6.89 2.81
C LEU A 112 -12.82 8.02 2.36
N SER A 113 -11.61 8.09 2.93
CA SER A 113 -10.58 9.06 2.54
C SER A 113 -9.37 8.29 2.06
N SER A 114 -9.14 8.22 0.76
CA SER A 114 -8.03 7.49 0.20
C SER A 114 -6.78 8.37 0.19
N ARG A 115 -5.76 7.97 0.97
CA ARG A 115 -4.42 8.54 0.87
C ARG A 115 -3.56 7.58 0.04
N ARG A 116 -3.00 8.09 -1.06
CA ARG A 116 -2.03 7.39 -1.88
C ARG A 116 -0.67 8.08 -1.72
N ARG A 117 0.32 7.31 -1.36
CA ARG A 117 1.73 7.76 -1.34
C ARG A 117 2.50 6.87 -2.30
N GLU A 118 3.34 7.49 -3.09
CA GLU A 118 4.21 6.79 -4.03
C GLU A 118 5.65 7.22 -3.77
N MET A 119 6.55 6.26 -3.83
CA MET A 119 7.98 6.48 -3.71
C MET A 119 8.68 5.70 -4.81
N GLU A 120 9.51 6.34 -5.59
CA GLU A 120 10.35 5.66 -6.56
C GLU A 120 11.41 4.81 -5.86
N LEU A 121 11.66 3.62 -6.38
CA LEU A 121 12.67 2.71 -5.81
C LEU A 121 14.08 3.30 -5.91
N ALA A 122 14.32 4.18 -6.86
CA ALA A 122 15.59 4.93 -6.99
C ALA A 122 15.82 5.87 -5.80
N ASP A 123 14.75 6.44 -5.21
CA ASP A 123 14.82 7.38 -4.10
C ASP A 123 14.90 6.70 -2.74
N VAL A 124 14.78 5.37 -2.67
CA VAL A 124 14.88 4.62 -1.43
C VAL A 124 16.30 4.68 -0.90
N ARG A 125 16.48 5.32 0.27
CA ARG A 125 17.79 5.45 0.93
C ARG A 125 18.01 4.41 1.99
N SER A 126 17.03 4.18 2.85
CA SER A 126 17.11 3.17 3.90
C SER A 126 15.85 2.33 4.00
N ILE A 127 16.04 1.07 4.37
CA ILE A 127 14.98 0.13 4.67
C ILE A 127 15.28 -0.39 6.06
N GLU A 128 14.35 -0.16 6.99
CA GLU A 128 14.45 -0.59 8.38
C GLU A 128 13.38 -1.64 8.67
N VAL A 129 13.78 -2.70 9.34
CA VAL A 129 12.86 -3.73 9.84
C VAL A 129 12.85 -3.64 11.35
N ASN A 130 11.67 -3.38 11.92
CA ASN A 130 11.48 -3.32 13.36
C ASN A 130 10.51 -4.42 13.79
N ARG A 131 10.83 -5.10 14.90
CA ARG A 131 10.01 -6.19 15.45
C ARG A 131 9.90 -6.05 16.96
N SER A 132 8.72 -5.78 17.44
CA SER A 132 8.41 -5.89 18.86
C SER A 132 8.43 -7.37 19.30
N PHE A 133 8.55 -7.61 20.60
CA PHE A 133 8.52 -8.98 21.14
C PHE A 133 7.27 -9.77 20.71
N LYS A 134 6.09 -9.15 20.77
CA LYS A 134 4.82 -9.75 20.33
C LYS A 134 4.83 -10.09 18.83
N GLN A 135 5.30 -9.15 17.99
CA GLN A 135 5.40 -9.35 16.55
C GLN A 135 6.34 -10.49 16.21
N ARG A 136 7.46 -10.61 16.96
CA ARG A 136 8.43 -11.68 16.77
C ARG A 136 7.83 -13.06 17.02
N MET A 137 7.01 -13.21 18.08
CA MET A 137 6.30 -14.47 18.37
C MET A 137 5.28 -14.85 17.28
N LEU A 138 4.70 -13.85 16.61
CA LEU A 138 3.65 -14.03 15.59
C LEU A 138 4.21 -14.05 14.15
N GLY A 139 5.53 -13.98 13.98
CA GLY A 139 6.14 -13.90 12.64
C GLY A 139 5.84 -12.59 11.91
N LEU A 140 5.49 -11.52 12.65
CA LEU A 140 5.16 -10.20 12.11
C LEU A 140 6.29 -9.20 12.31
N GLY A 141 6.16 -8.04 11.70
CA GLY A 141 7.00 -6.88 11.95
C GLY A 141 6.61 -5.69 11.11
N ASP A 142 7.31 -4.59 11.35
CA ASP A 142 7.12 -3.34 10.66
C ASP A 142 8.29 -3.09 9.72
N VAL A 143 8.01 -2.64 8.51
CA VAL A 143 9.03 -2.24 7.54
C VAL A 143 8.85 -0.76 7.24
N GLY A 144 9.88 0.02 7.58
CA GLY A 144 9.98 1.44 7.27
C GLY A 144 10.86 1.68 6.05
N VAL A 145 10.42 2.54 5.14
CA VAL A 145 11.19 2.95 3.96
C VAL A 145 11.33 4.47 3.99
N ALA A 146 12.58 4.95 3.98
CA ALA A 146 12.91 6.37 3.95
C ALA A 146 13.50 6.76 2.59
N SER A 147 13.14 7.97 2.15
CA SER A 147 13.71 8.57 0.94
C SER A 147 14.86 9.52 1.27
N ALA A 148 15.64 9.88 0.26
CA ALA A 148 16.73 10.85 0.38
C ALA A 148 16.23 12.28 0.71
N ALA A 149 14.97 12.58 0.40
CA ALA A 149 14.35 13.89 0.57
C ALA A 149 13.72 14.12 1.95
N SER A 150 13.59 13.08 2.77
CA SER A 150 12.91 13.15 4.09
C SER A 150 13.77 12.52 5.17
N ALA A 151 13.87 13.21 6.32
CA ALA A 151 14.55 12.68 7.50
C ALA A 151 13.74 11.58 8.23
N ASP A 152 12.45 11.45 7.93
CA ASP A 152 11.55 10.44 8.52
C ASP A 152 11.12 9.39 7.48
N PHE A 153 10.63 8.25 7.97
CA PHE A 153 10.09 7.20 7.11
C PHE A 153 8.85 7.68 6.36
N MET A 154 8.96 7.72 5.03
CA MET A 154 7.89 8.18 4.17
C MET A 154 6.76 7.14 4.05
N ILE A 155 7.14 5.85 4.03
CA ILE A 155 6.21 4.71 3.99
C ILE A 155 6.54 3.78 5.14
N ARG A 156 5.51 3.48 5.97
CA ARG A 156 5.60 2.50 7.06
C ARG A 156 4.56 1.41 6.85
N MET A 157 5.02 0.19 6.68
CA MET A 157 4.20 -1.01 6.60
C MET A 157 4.16 -1.63 7.99
N LEU A 158 2.98 -1.62 8.63
CA LEU A 158 2.80 -2.08 10.01
C LEU A 158 2.22 -3.49 10.03
N ASP A 159 2.72 -4.30 10.98
CA ASP A 159 2.24 -5.67 11.26
C ASP A 159 2.12 -6.54 10.01
N ILE A 160 3.12 -6.50 9.14
CA ILE A 160 3.16 -7.35 7.95
C ILE A 160 3.75 -8.73 8.26
N PRO A 161 3.29 -9.79 7.59
CA PRO A 161 3.92 -11.11 7.69
C PRO A 161 5.29 -11.10 6.99
N ASP A 162 6.24 -11.85 7.53
CA ASP A 162 7.60 -12.02 6.98
C ASP A 162 8.30 -10.71 6.58
N PRO A 163 8.48 -9.75 7.50
CA PRO A 163 8.99 -8.43 7.17
C PRO A 163 10.40 -8.47 6.56
N GLU A 164 11.21 -9.46 6.89
CA GLU A 164 12.55 -9.61 6.32
C GLU A 164 12.52 -10.01 4.86
N ARG A 165 11.60 -10.90 4.49
CA ARG A 165 11.37 -11.26 3.09
C ARG A 165 10.92 -10.07 2.27
N VAL A 166 10.01 -9.24 2.83
CA VAL A 166 9.54 -8.00 2.19
C VAL A 166 10.70 -7.02 2.01
N ALA A 167 11.52 -6.83 3.04
CA ALA A 167 12.71 -5.97 2.97
C ALA A 167 13.71 -6.46 1.92
N GLU A 168 13.90 -7.77 1.81
CA GLU A 168 14.80 -8.35 0.80
C GLU A 168 14.27 -8.15 -0.62
N ILE A 169 12.97 -8.34 -0.85
CA ILE A 169 12.35 -8.05 -2.15
C ILE A 169 12.54 -6.57 -2.53
N LEU A 170 12.37 -5.66 -1.57
CA LEU A 170 12.60 -4.22 -1.77
C LEU A 170 14.06 -3.92 -2.12
N ARG A 171 15.03 -4.54 -1.43
CA ARG A 171 16.48 -4.39 -1.74
C ARG A 171 16.81 -4.88 -3.14
N GLN A 172 16.31 -6.06 -3.50
CA GLN A 172 16.53 -6.63 -4.84
C GLN A 172 15.90 -5.79 -5.95
N ALA A 173 14.66 -5.30 -5.74
CA ALA A 173 14.00 -4.42 -6.69
C ALA A 173 14.77 -3.10 -6.89
N ARG A 174 15.29 -2.51 -5.79
CA ARG A 174 16.16 -1.33 -5.84
C ARG A 174 17.45 -1.59 -6.63
N LEU A 175 18.14 -2.70 -6.37
CA LEU A 175 19.38 -3.04 -7.07
C LEU A 175 19.17 -3.23 -8.57
N LYS A 176 18.08 -3.91 -8.96
CA LYS A 176 17.72 -4.07 -10.38
C LYS A 176 17.38 -2.75 -11.08
N ARG A 177 16.96 -1.75 -10.33
CA ARG A 177 16.64 -0.42 -10.88
C ARG A 177 17.90 0.43 -11.09
N LEU A 178 18.91 0.23 -10.24
CA LEU A 178 20.17 0.98 -10.28
C LEU A 178 21.21 0.37 -11.25
N ALA A 179 21.03 -0.89 -11.66
CA ALA A 179 21.84 -1.57 -12.66
C ALA A 179 21.33 -1.28 -14.08
#